data_3637144b3ed743a513ef7582cf69122c
#
_entry.id   3637144b3ed743a513ef7582cf69122c
#
_cell.length_a   1.000
_cell.length_b   1.000
_cell.length_c   1.000
_cell.angle_alpha   90.00
_cell.angle_beta   90.00
_cell.angle_gamma   90.00
#
_symmetry.space_group_name_H-M   'P 1'
#
loop_
_entity.id
_entity.type
_entity.pdbx_description
1 polymer ?
#
loop_
_entity_poly.entity_id
_entity_poly.type
_entity_poly.pdbx_seq_one_letter_code
_entity_poly.pdbx_strand_id
1 'polypeptide(L)'
;MSLDATLAHIDANLSQATDRLLELLRIPSISTDPDFADDCDTAADWLVADLQSIGVNATKRATPGHPMVVGHVDGDGPHLLFYGHYDVQPVDPLELWDRDPFDPQVEDTPKGKVIRGRGAADDKGQLMTFVEACRAWKAVNGTLPCRITFFFEGEEESGSPSLVPFMKENADELSADFA
;
A
#
# COMPACT_ATOMS: atom_id res chain seq x y z
N MET A 1 3.46 22.41 13.02
CA MET A 1 3.22 21.53 11.87
C MET A 1 2.72 22.38 10.70
N SER A 2 3.26 22.20 9.49
CA SER A 2 2.96 23.04 8.33
C SER A 2 2.45 22.20 7.15
N LEU A 3 1.16 22.34 6.83
CA LEU A 3 0.55 21.69 5.67
C LEU A 3 1.19 22.18 4.36
N ASP A 4 1.36 23.50 4.21
CA ASP A 4 1.94 24.09 2.99
C ASP A 4 3.35 23.57 2.73
N ALA A 5 4.19 23.43 3.77
CA ALA A 5 5.52 22.85 3.62
C ALA A 5 5.47 21.37 3.26
N THR A 6 4.49 20.62 3.78
CA THR A 6 4.29 19.21 3.42
C THR A 6 3.86 19.08 1.96
N LEU A 7 2.92 19.90 1.48
CA LEU A 7 2.51 19.91 0.07
C LEU A 7 3.69 20.26 -0.87
N ALA A 8 4.46 21.28 -0.52
CA ALA A 8 5.65 21.65 -1.28
C ALA A 8 6.70 20.52 -1.30
N HIS A 9 6.82 19.76 -0.19
CA HIS A 9 7.70 18.58 -0.13
C HIS A 9 7.20 17.46 -1.04
N ILE A 10 5.88 17.20 -1.09
CA ILE A 10 5.29 16.21 -2.00
C ILE A 10 5.61 16.58 -3.46
N ASP A 11 5.36 17.84 -3.85
CA ASP A 11 5.63 18.31 -5.22
C ASP A 11 7.12 18.15 -5.60
N ALA A 12 8.02 18.49 -4.68
CA ALA A 12 9.47 18.37 -4.90
C ALA A 12 9.97 16.92 -5.00
N ASN A 13 9.24 15.95 -4.43
CA ASN A 13 9.62 14.55 -4.37
C ASN A 13 8.68 13.61 -5.16
N LEU A 14 7.81 14.17 -6.00
CA LEU A 14 6.78 13.42 -6.74
C LEU A 14 7.39 12.30 -7.62
N SER A 15 8.56 12.54 -8.22
CA SER A 15 9.24 11.52 -9.02
C SER A 15 9.62 10.30 -8.17
N GLN A 16 10.19 10.52 -6.99
CA GLN A 16 10.60 9.43 -6.11
C GLN A 16 9.38 8.66 -5.54
N ALA A 17 8.28 9.36 -5.24
CA ALA A 17 7.02 8.74 -4.84
C ALA A 17 6.45 7.87 -5.98
N THR A 18 6.50 8.38 -7.21
CA THR A 18 6.11 7.64 -8.41
C THR A 18 6.98 6.40 -8.61
N ASP A 19 8.30 6.51 -8.47
CA ASP A 19 9.23 5.40 -8.64
C ASP A 19 8.91 4.25 -7.65
N ARG A 20 8.65 4.55 -6.37
CA ARG A 20 8.23 3.55 -5.38
C ARG A 20 6.92 2.87 -5.75
N LEU A 21 5.93 3.64 -6.22
CA LEU A 21 4.68 3.03 -6.71
C LEU A 21 4.95 2.11 -7.89
N LEU A 22 5.77 2.52 -8.86
CA LEU A 22 6.11 1.68 -10.01
C LEU A 22 6.86 0.40 -9.60
N GLU A 23 7.70 0.45 -8.56
CA GLU A 23 8.35 -0.73 -7.99
C GLU A 23 7.32 -1.72 -7.44
N LEU A 24 6.38 -1.26 -6.62
CA LEU A 24 5.32 -2.10 -6.06
C LEU A 24 4.40 -2.68 -7.17
N LEU A 25 4.09 -1.89 -8.20
CA LEU A 25 3.25 -2.32 -9.32
C LEU A 25 3.90 -3.42 -10.18
N ARG A 26 5.24 -3.50 -10.21
CA ARG A 26 5.96 -4.56 -10.94
C ARG A 26 5.87 -5.93 -10.28
N ILE A 27 5.43 -6.01 -9.04
CA ILE A 27 5.25 -7.28 -8.33
C ILE A 27 3.87 -7.84 -8.69
N PRO A 28 3.77 -8.98 -9.39
CA PRO A 28 2.50 -9.51 -9.86
C PRO A 28 1.75 -10.29 -8.75
N SER A 29 1.36 -9.62 -7.68
CA SER A 29 0.72 -10.21 -6.50
C SER A 29 -0.74 -10.65 -6.77
N ILE A 30 -0.93 -11.59 -7.69
CA ILE A 30 -2.24 -12.14 -8.06
C ILE A 30 -2.66 -13.17 -7.00
N SER A 31 -3.59 -12.83 -6.11
CA SER A 31 -3.96 -13.67 -4.97
C SER A 31 -4.78 -14.90 -5.33
N THR A 32 -5.45 -14.88 -6.47
CA THR A 32 -6.34 -15.97 -6.91
C THR A 32 -5.62 -17.13 -7.59
N ASP A 33 -4.32 -16.97 -7.90
CA ASP A 33 -3.53 -17.97 -8.61
C ASP A 33 -2.35 -18.43 -7.74
N PRO A 34 -2.28 -19.71 -7.37
CA PRO A 34 -1.20 -20.26 -6.54
C PRO A 34 0.21 -20.09 -7.11
N ASP A 35 0.34 -19.93 -8.44
CA ASP A 35 1.64 -19.72 -9.09
C ASP A 35 2.25 -18.35 -8.73
N PHE A 36 1.44 -17.40 -8.23
CA PHE A 36 1.87 -16.07 -7.77
C PHE A 36 1.95 -15.93 -6.23
N ALA A 37 1.90 -17.04 -5.50
CA ALA A 37 1.96 -16.99 -4.03
C ALA A 37 3.25 -16.33 -3.51
N ASP A 38 4.40 -16.62 -4.13
CA ASP A 38 5.69 -16.00 -3.79
C ASP A 38 5.72 -14.51 -4.13
N ASP A 39 5.00 -14.07 -5.14
CA ASP A 39 4.87 -12.66 -5.50
C ASP A 39 4.00 -11.90 -4.49
N CYS A 40 2.93 -12.52 -3.99
CA CYS A 40 2.15 -11.96 -2.88
C CYS A 40 3.01 -11.79 -1.63
N ASP A 41 3.83 -12.78 -1.29
CA ASP A 41 4.77 -12.72 -0.17
C ASP A 41 5.83 -11.62 -0.38
N THR A 42 6.35 -11.49 -1.59
CA THR A 42 7.30 -10.43 -2.01
C THR A 42 6.68 -9.04 -1.89
N ALA A 43 5.42 -8.86 -2.29
CA ALA A 43 4.72 -7.58 -2.15
C ALA A 43 4.54 -7.19 -0.68
N ALA A 44 4.20 -8.15 0.18
CA ALA A 44 4.11 -7.93 1.63
C ALA A 44 5.47 -7.54 2.23
N ASP A 45 6.56 -8.20 1.84
CA ASP A 45 7.92 -7.86 2.30
C ASP A 45 8.34 -6.45 1.83
N TRP A 46 8.03 -6.11 0.59
CA TRP A 46 8.29 -4.77 0.05
C TRP A 46 7.57 -3.69 0.87
N LEU A 47 6.29 -3.89 1.18
CA LEU A 47 5.49 -2.96 1.99
C LEU A 47 6.02 -2.82 3.41
N VAL A 48 6.43 -3.93 4.04
CA VAL A 48 7.07 -3.89 5.36
C VAL A 48 8.34 -3.05 5.31
N ALA A 49 9.21 -3.27 4.34
CA ALA A 49 10.46 -2.52 4.19
C ALA A 49 10.20 -1.03 3.91
N ASP A 50 9.24 -0.71 3.06
CA ASP A 50 8.89 0.67 2.73
C ASP A 50 8.31 1.42 3.94
N LEU A 51 7.40 0.82 4.70
CA LEU A 51 6.88 1.37 5.95
C LEU A 51 7.97 1.56 7.00
N GLN A 52 8.88 0.58 7.16
CA GLN A 52 10.02 0.69 8.09
C GLN A 52 10.96 1.83 7.70
N SER A 53 11.13 2.13 6.40
CA SER A 53 11.96 3.22 5.90
C SER A 53 11.51 4.60 6.38
N ILE A 54 10.24 4.74 6.73
CA ILE A 54 9.67 5.96 7.33
C ILE A 54 9.47 5.86 8.84
N GLY A 55 10.05 4.82 9.46
CA GLY A 55 10.03 4.62 10.91
C GLY A 55 8.67 4.16 11.46
N VAL A 56 7.89 3.44 10.66
CA VAL A 56 6.74 2.64 11.11
C VAL A 56 7.26 1.31 11.63
N ASN A 57 6.76 0.86 12.78
CA ASN A 57 7.05 -0.48 13.29
C ASN A 57 6.15 -1.49 12.56
N ALA A 58 6.56 -1.90 11.36
CA ALA A 58 5.81 -2.78 10.48
C ALA A 58 6.34 -4.22 10.52
N THR A 59 5.42 -5.18 10.42
CA THR A 59 5.71 -6.60 10.40
C THR A 59 4.77 -7.35 9.45
N LYS A 60 5.29 -8.38 8.80
CA LYS A 60 4.50 -9.36 8.07
C LYS A 60 3.95 -10.40 9.05
N ARG A 61 2.65 -10.66 8.98
CA ARG A 61 1.92 -11.58 9.85
C ARG A 61 1.36 -12.73 9.02
N ALA A 62 1.77 -13.94 9.31
CA ALA A 62 1.29 -15.13 8.61
C ALA A 62 -0.21 -15.36 8.84
N THR A 63 -0.90 -15.80 7.79
CA THR A 63 -2.28 -16.28 7.78
C THR A 63 -2.34 -17.65 7.13
N PRO A 64 -3.48 -18.36 7.14
CA PRO A 64 -3.66 -19.57 6.32
C PRO A 64 -3.52 -19.34 4.81
N GLY A 65 -3.78 -18.11 4.33
CA GLY A 65 -3.59 -17.69 2.95
C GLY A 65 -2.42 -16.71 2.80
N HIS A 66 -2.65 -15.56 2.14
CA HIS A 66 -1.60 -14.55 1.98
C HIS A 66 -1.41 -13.72 3.25
N PRO A 67 -0.18 -13.26 3.56
CA PRO A 67 0.11 -12.60 4.83
C PRO A 67 -0.57 -11.23 4.95
N MET A 68 -0.84 -10.82 6.21
CA MET A 68 -1.17 -9.43 6.53
C MET A 68 0.10 -8.62 6.78
N VAL A 69 0.08 -7.33 6.44
CA VAL A 69 1.08 -6.36 6.86
C VAL A 69 0.45 -5.46 7.91
N VAL A 70 1.04 -5.45 9.12
CA VAL A 70 0.58 -4.60 10.22
C VAL A 70 1.73 -3.69 10.64
N GLY A 71 1.47 -2.39 10.69
CA GLY A 71 2.46 -1.40 11.08
C GLY A 71 1.89 -0.35 12.01
N HIS A 72 2.66 0.05 13.01
CA HIS A 72 2.25 1.05 13.99
C HIS A 72 3.21 2.21 14.02
N VAL A 73 2.67 3.41 14.14
CA VAL A 73 3.43 4.63 14.38
C VAL A 73 2.69 5.53 15.37
N ASP A 74 3.43 6.05 16.33
CA ASP A 74 2.89 6.97 17.33
C ASP A 74 2.65 8.36 16.75
N GLY A 75 1.69 9.08 17.37
CA GLY A 75 1.35 10.45 17.09
C GLY A 75 0.48 11.03 18.21
N ASP A 76 0.37 12.35 18.26
CA ASP A 76 -0.27 13.08 19.39
C ASP A 76 -1.81 13.15 19.29
N GLY A 77 -2.41 12.73 18.18
CA GLY A 77 -3.83 12.82 17.90
C GLY A 77 -4.61 11.53 18.15
N PRO A 78 -5.82 11.43 17.58
CA PRO A 78 -6.62 10.22 17.60
C PRO A 78 -5.92 9.07 16.91
N HIS A 79 -6.40 7.85 17.13
CA HIS A 79 -5.89 6.66 16.47
C HIS A 79 -6.67 6.40 15.18
N LEU A 80 -5.96 6.41 14.06
CA LEU A 80 -6.48 6.05 12.75
C LEU A 80 -5.99 4.65 12.37
N LEU A 81 -6.90 3.76 11.98
CA LEU A 81 -6.55 2.54 11.26
C LEU A 81 -6.72 2.81 9.76
N PHE A 82 -5.66 2.64 9.00
CA PHE A 82 -5.71 2.72 7.55
C PHE A 82 -5.62 1.31 6.96
N TYR A 83 -6.69 0.91 6.27
CA TYR A 83 -6.81 -0.36 5.58
C TYR A 83 -6.59 -0.20 4.08
N GLY A 84 -6.01 -1.22 3.47
CA GLY A 84 -5.87 -1.37 2.02
C GLY A 84 -5.45 -2.80 1.68
N HIS A 85 -5.36 -3.11 0.38
CA HIS A 85 -4.88 -4.41 -0.07
C HIS A 85 -3.77 -4.29 -1.11
N TYR A 86 -2.88 -5.28 -1.12
CA TYR A 86 -1.73 -5.29 -2.03
C TYR A 86 -1.83 -6.36 -3.11
N ASP A 87 -2.81 -7.24 -3.02
CA ASP A 87 -3.08 -8.20 -4.08
C ASP A 87 -3.84 -7.55 -5.24
N VAL A 88 -3.87 -8.25 -6.34
CA VAL A 88 -4.47 -7.76 -7.59
C VAL A 88 -5.20 -8.87 -8.32
N GLN A 89 -6.20 -8.49 -9.13
CA GLN A 89 -6.90 -9.38 -10.05
C GLN A 89 -5.96 -9.98 -11.12
N PRO A 90 -6.28 -11.17 -11.64
CA PRO A 90 -5.66 -11.70 -12.86
C PRO A 90 -5.71 -10.70 -14.02
N VAL A 91 -4.82 -10.92 -14.97
CA VAL A 91 -4.63 -10.01 -16.12
C VAL A 91 -5.23 -10.54 -17.42
N ASP A 92 -5.89 -11.68 -17.36
CA ASP A 92 -6.53 -12.28 -18.53
C ASP A 92 -7.75 -11.46 -19.02
N PRO A 93 -7.97 -11.38 -20.33
CA PRO A 93 -7.10 -11.89 -21.39
C PRO A 93 -5.95 -10.92 -21.73
N LEU A 94 -4.70 -11.42 -21.75
CA LEU A 94 -3.50 -10.62 -21.99
C LEU A 94 -3.50 -9.86 -23.32
N GLU A 95 -4.15 -10.37 -24.34
CA GLU A 95 -4.25 -9.73 -25.65
C GLU A 95 -5.05 -8.42 -25.69
N LEU A 96 -5.75 -8.09 -24.60
CA LEU A 96 -6.45 -6.81 -24.45
C LEU A 96 -5.59 -5.72 -23.80
N TRP A 97 -4.40 -6.06 -23.33
CA TRP A 97 -3.46 -5.07 -22.80
C TRP A 97 -2.56 -4.54 -23.91
N ASP A 98 -2.37 -3.22 -23.95
CA ASP A 98 -1.47 -2.58 -24.92
C ASP A 98 0.02 -2.91 -24.65
N ARG A 99 0.34 -3.39 -23.43
CA ARG A 99 1.67 -3.83 -22.98
C ARG A 99 1.54 -4.78 -21.80
N ASP A 100 2.67 -5.30 -21.31
CA ASP A 100 2.70 -6.10 -20.09
C ASP A 100 2.05 -5.32 -18.93
N PRO A 101 0.99 -5.87 -18.30
CA PRO A 101 0.29 -5.23 -17.18
C PRO A 101 1.17 -4.98 -15.95
N PHE A 102 2.30 -5.70 -15.80
CA PHE A 102 3.27 -5.52 -14.72
C PHE A 102 4.53 -4.76 -15.16
N ASP A 103 4.53 -4.13 -16.35
CA ASP A 103 5.48 -3.08 -16.74
C ASP A 103 4.79 -1.70 -16.71
N PRO A 104 4.53 -1.14 -15.49
CA PRO A 104 3.77 0.11 -15.35
C PRO A 104 4.54 1.28 -15.94
N GLN A 105 3.83 2.17 -16.63
CA GLN A 105 4.40 3.35 -17.28
C GLN A 105 3.63 4.60 -16.89
N VAL A 106 4.36 5.72 -16.80
CA VAL A 106 3.77 7.06 -16.72
C VAL A 106 3.56 7.59 -18.13
N GLU A 107 2.34 7.88 -18.50
CA GLU A 107 1.95 8.33 -19.84
C GLU A 107 1.39 9.74 -19.81
N ASP A 108 1.74 10.55 -20.81
CA ASP A 108 1.10 11.84 -21.05
C ASP A 108 -0.20 11.64 -21.83
N THR A 109 -1.30 12.14 -21.29
CA THR A 109 -2.62 12.09 -21.92
C THR A 109 -3.25 13.49 -21.99
N PRO A 110 -4.32 13.68 -22.78
CA PRO A 110 -5.07 14.94 -22.78
C PRO A 110 -5.66 15.31 -21.40
N LYS A 111 -5.78 14.34 -20.48
CA LYS A 111 -6.26 14.53 -19.11
C LYS A 111 -5.13 14.74 -18.09
N GLY A 112 -3.88 14.80 -18.53
CA GLY A 112 -2.69 14.85 -17.69
C GLY A 112 -1.90 13.55 -17.68
N LYS A 113 -0.93 13.45 -16.76
CA LYS A 113 -0.15 12.23 -16.57
C LYS A 113 -1.00 11.14 -15.90
N VAL A 114 -0.89 9.92 -16.43
CA VAL A 114 -1.55 8.74 -15.87
C VAL A 114 -0.53 7.62 -15.70
N ILE A 115 -0.74 6.75 -14.72
CA ILE A 115 0.01 5.50 -14.56
C ILE A 115 -0.89 4.38 -15.03
N ARG A 116 -0.39 3.56 -15.98
CA ARG A 116 -1.09 2.37 -16.46
C ARG A 116 -0.33 1.12 -16.03
N GLY A 117 -1.06 0.19 -15.45
CA GLY A 117 -0.59 -1.12 -15.00
C GLY A 117 -1.63 -1.78 -14.12
N ARG A 118 -1.54 -3.08 -13.92
CA ARG A 118 -2.41 -3.79 -12.98
C ARG A 118 -2.15 -3.29 -11.56
N GLY A 119 -3.21 -3.03 -10.78
CA GLY A 119 -3.12 -2.50 -9.41
C GLY A 119 -2.88 -0.99 -9.32
N ALA A 120 -2.74 -0.26 -10.45
CA ALA A 120 -2.46 1.18 -10.42
C ALA A 120 -3.61 2.02 -9.82
N ALA A 121 -4.84 1.53 -9.92
CA ALA A 121 -6.02 2.15 -9.32
C ALA A 121 -6.61 1.34 -8.17
N ASP A 122 -6.45 0.01 -8.21
CA ASP A 122 -7.03 -0.93 -7.27
C ASP A 122 -5.99 -2.00 -6.89
N ASP A 123 -5.39 -1.94 -5.71
CA ASP A 123 -5.48 -0.85 -4.70
C ASP A 123 -4.10 -0.26 -4.37
N LYS A 124 -3.01 -0.80 -4.99
CA LYS A 124 -1.62 -0.37 -4.72
C LYS A 124 -1.43 1.15 -4.89
N GLY A 125 -2.08 1.76 -5.90
CA GLY A 125 -2.00 3.18 -6.13
C GLY A 125 -2.64 4.01 -5.02
N GLN A 126 -3.80 3.61 -4.51
CA GLN A 126 -4.50 4.27 -3.41
C GLN A 126 -3.75 4.06 -2.09
N LEU A 127 -3.32 2.82 -1.83
CA LEU A 127 -2.50 2.47 -0.66
C LEU A 127 -1.24 3.35 -0.59
N MET A 128 -0.49 3.45 -1.68
CA MET A 128 0.73 4.27 -1.73
C MET A 128 0.46 5.76 -1.62
N THR A 129 -0.70 6.26 -2.05
CA THR A 129 -1.08 7.67 -1.84
C THR A 129 -1.10 8.03 -0.36
N PHE A 130 -1.64 7.18 0.50
CA PHE A 130 -1.65 7.41 1.94
C PHE A 130 -0.26 7.25 2.57
N VAL A 131 0.49 6.22 2.18
CA VAL A 131 1.86 5.98 2.67
C VAL A 131 2.77 7.17 2.34
N GLU A 132 2.71 7.70 1.11
CA GLU A 132 3.50 8.86 0.69
C GLU A 132 3.07 10.17 1.39
N ALA A 133 1.79 10.34 1.70
CA ALA A 133 1.34 11.45 2.54
C ALA A 133 1.95 11.39 3.94
N CYS A 134 1.98 10.21 4.56
CA CYS A 134 2.63 9.99 5.86
C CYS A 134 4.15 10.22 5.78
N ARG A 135 4.81 9.74 4.72
CA ARG A 135 6.24 9.95 4.46
C ARG A 135 6.58 11.43 4.39
N ALA A 136 5.85 12.18 3.56
CA ALA A 136 6.06 13.61 3.38
C ALA A 136 5.79 14.40 4.67
N TRP A 137 4.70 14.07 5.36
CA TRP A 137 4.36 14.73 6.62
C TRP A 137 5.46 14.53 7.68
N LYS A 138 5.90 13.29 7.84
CA LYS A 138 6.95 12.96 8.81
C LYS A 138 8.30 13.58 8.46
N ALA A 139 8.66 13.61 7.17
CA ALA A 139 9.88 14.26 6.70
C ALA A 139 9.94 15.75 7.04
N VAL A 140 8.80 16.46 6.95
CA VAL A 140 8.71 17.91 7.21
C VAL A 140 8.51 18.22 8.70
N ASN A 141 7.70 17.42 9.41
CA ASN A 141 7.24 17.75 10.76
C ASN A 141 7.87 16.87 11.85
N GLY A 142 8.61 15.83 11.49
CA GLY A 142 9.28 14.91 12.42
C GLY A 142 8.36 13.81 12.97
N THR A 143 7.10 14.12 13.25
CA THR A 143 6.10 13.21 13.81
C THR A 143 4.82 13.26 12.97
N LEU A 144 3.98 12.22 13.06
CA LEU A 144 2.64 12.24 12.48
C LEU A 144 1.65 12.99 13.39
N PRO A 145 0.55 13.56 12.83
CA PRO A 145 -0.43 14.33 13.59
C PRO A 145 -1.36 13.46 14.43
N CYS A 146 -1.34 12.15 14.21
CA CYS A 146 -2.15 11.17 14.91
C CYS A 146 -1.41 9.82 14.97
N ARG A 147 -1.82 8.94 15.87
CA ARG A 147 -1.38 7.55 15.88
C ARG A 147 -1.98 6.83 14.67
N ILE A 148 -1.18 6.04 13.95
CA ILE A 148 -1.67 5.31 12.79
C ILE A 148 -1.31 3.83 12.92
N THR A 149 -2.31 2.98 12.67
CA THR A 149 -2.13 1.57 12.36
C THR A 149 -2.34 1.36 10.87
N PHE A 150 -1.32 0.92 10.16
CA PHE A 150 -1.41 0.43 8.79
C PHE A 150 -1.81 -1.04 8.84
N PHE A 151 -2.83 -1.40 8.09
CA PHE A 151 -3.35 -2.75 8.03
C PHE A 151 -3.63 -3.12 6.57
N PHE A 152 -2.75 -3.94 5.98
CA PHE A 152 -2.86 -4.33 4.58
C PHE A 152 -3.03 -5.84 4.46
N GLU A 153 -3.98 -6.26 3.61
CA GLU A 153 -4.20 -7.66 3.29
C GLU A 153 -3.74 -8.02 1.87
N GLY A 154 -3.61 -9.31 1.61
CA GLY A 154 -3.24 -9.86 0.30
C GLY A 154 -4.27 -10.83 -0.27
N GLU A 155 -5.54 -10.74 0.13
CA GLU A 155 -6.62 -11.65 -0.27
C GLU A 155 -7.92 -10.93 -0.63
N GLU A 156 -7.94 -9.61 -0.79
CA GLU A 156 -9.16 -8.85 -1.09
C GLU A 156 -9.80 -9.36 -2.37
N GLU A 157 -9.01 -9.53 -3.40
CA GLU A 157 -9.42 -9.96 -4.74
C GLU A 157 -9.79 -11.46 -4.82
N SER A 158 -9.56 -12.19 -3.73
CA SER A 158 -9.98 -13.59 -3.55
C SER A 158 -11.05 -13.77 -2.46
N GLY A 159 -11.62 -12.66 -1.96
CA GLY A 159 -12.74 -12.64 -1.02
C GLY A 159 -12.34 -12.61 0.46
N SER A 160 -11.11 -12.21 0.78
CA SER A 160 -10.60 -11.95 2.15
C SER A 160 -10.84 -13.07 3.17
N PRO A 161 -10.57 -14.35 2.87
CA PRO A 161 -10.90 -15.44 3.79
C PRO A 161 -10.17 -15.34 5.13
N SER A 162 -8.96 -14.77 5.15
CA SER A 162 -8.17 -14.62 6.39
C SER A 162 -8.49 -13.33 7.16
N LEU A 163 -9.13 -12.32 6.55
CA LEU A 163 -9.32 -10.99 7.13
C LEU A 163 -10.12 -11.03 8.45
N VAL A 164 -11.34 -11.57 8.42
CA VAL A 164 -12.22 -11.59 9.60
C VAL A 164 -11.65 -12.43 10.74
N PRO A 165 -11.11 -13.64 10.52
CA PRO A 165 -10.40 -14.38 11.56
C PRO A 165 -9.24 -13.59 12.17
N PHE A 166 -8.36 -13.01 11.34
CA PHE A 166 -7.22 -12.21 11.79
C PHE A 166 -7.65 -11.01 12.64
N MET A 167 -8.65 -10.25 12.19
CA MET A 167 -9.18 -9.10 12.96
C MET A 167 -9.75 -9.52 14.32
N LYS A 168 -10.41 -10.67 14.42
CA LYS A 168 -10.94 -11.16 15.69
C LYS A 168 -9.82 -11.57 16.66
N GLU A 169 -8.77 -12.19 16.17
CA GLU A 169 -7.62 -12.62 16.97
C GLU A 169 -6.76 -11.43 17.44
N ASN A 170 -6.75 -10.33 16.68
CA ASN A 170 -5.94 -9.13 16.93
C ASN A 170 -6.81 -7.89 17.23
N ALA A 171 -8.03 -8.07 17.76
CA ALA A 171 -9.00 -7.00 17.92
C ALA A 171 -8.49 -5.84 18.79
N ASP A 172 -7.75 -6.14 19.85
CA ASP A 172 -7.19 -5.11 20.75
C ASP A 172 -6.09 -4.29 20.03
N GLU A 173 -5.24 -4.96 19.23
CA GLU A 173 -4.16 -4.32 18.46
C GLU A 173 -4.72 -3.42 17.34
N LEU A 174 -5.79 -3.86 16.69
CA LEU A 174 -6.41 -3.17 15.56
C LEU A 174 -7.50 -2.16 15.98
N SER A 175 -7.80 -2.05 17.27
CA SER A 175 -8.79 -1.09 17.76
C SER A 175 -8.31 0.35 17.54
N ALA A 176 -9.14 1.18 16.92
CA ALA A 176 -8.85 2.57 16.57
C ALA A 176 -10.08 3.46 16.76
N ASP A 177 -9.87 4.78 16.82
CA ASP A 177 -10.95 5.76 16.91
C ASP A 177 -11.66 5.93 15.56
N PHE A 178 -10.91 5.76 14.46
CA PHE A 178 -11.39 5.86 13.07
C PHE A 178 -10.73 4.79 12.19
N ALA A 179 -11.47 4.36 11.14
CA ALA A 179 -10.99 3.52 10.07
C ALA A 179 -11.45 4.07 8.70
#